data_4f3127e477f4f8567f5f8355c8f1649b
#
_entry.id   4f3127e477f4f8567f5f8355c8f1649b
#
_cell.length_a   1.000
_cell.length_b   1.000
_cell.length_c   1.000
_cell.angle_alpha   90.00
_cell.angle_beta   90.00
_cell.angle_gamma   90.00
#
_symmetry.space_group_name_H-M   'P 1'
#
loop_
_entity.id
_entity.type
_entity.pdbx_description
1 polymer ?
#
loop_
_entity_poly.entity_id
_entity_poly.type
_entity_poly.pdbx_seq_one_letter_code
_entity_poly.pdbx_strand_id
1 'polypeptide(L)'
;MTGLEVARGFINAVVERDANAAAELCTEGVEVLLPGAEEPLRGREGVRQMIRMAPQFLQSMRDEEEHDGEVRITTLTRAPGVFANYTTWLFVMDKAKIDRLSFELRGAN
;
A
#
# COMPACT_ATOMS: atom_id res chain seq x y z
N MET A 1 2.39 17.88 2.20
CA MET A 1 1.56 16.73 2.60
C MET A 1 2.24 15.99 3.73
N THR A 2 1.46 15.54 4.70
CA THR A 2 1.99 14.69 5.78
C THR A 2 2.21 13.28 5.25
N GLY A 3 3.00 12.48 5.99
CA GLY A 3 3.19 11.08 5.63
C GLY A 3 1.87 10.31 5.57
N LEU A 4 0.96 10.59 6.50
CA LEU A 4 -0.34 9.95 6.52
C LEU A 4 -1.18 10.30 5.29
N GLU A 5 -1.14 11.56 4.85
CA GLU A 5 -1.85 11.98 3.64
C GLU A 5 -1.29 11.28 2.39
N VAL A 6 0.04 11.16 2.31
CA VAL A 6 0.69 10.45 1.19
C VAL A 6 0.28 8.98 1.19
N ALA A 7 0.30 8.33 2.35
CA ALA A 7 -0.08 6.93 2.46
C ALA A 7 -1.55 6.70 2.07
N ARG A 8 -2.45 7.57 2.52
CA ARG A 8 -3.86 7.51 2.12
C ARG A 8 -4.02 7.68 0.61
N GLY A 9 -3.28 8.62 0.03
CA GLY A 9 -3.30 8.86 -1.41
C GLY A 9 -2.83 7.64 -2.19
N PHE A 10 -1.83 6.93 -1.66
CA PHE A 10 -1.34 5.71 -2.27
C PHE A 10 -2.43 4.62 -2.28
N ILE A 11 -3.09 4.41 -1.14
CA ILE A 11 -4.15 3.41 -1.05
C ILE A 11 -5.30 3.75 -2.00
N ASN A 12 -5.68 5.03 -2.08
CA ASN A 12 -6.70 5.47 -3.02
C ASN A 12 -6.30 5.20 -4.47
N ALA A 13 -5.03 5.45 -4.82
CA ALA A 13 -4.52 5.18 -6.16
C ALA A 13 -4.59 3.69 -6.49
N VAL A 14 -4.31 2.83 -5.50
CA VAL A 14 -4.41 1.38 -5.68
C VAL A 14 -5.87 0.99 -5.95
N VAL A 15 -6.80 1.52 -5.16
CA VAL A 15 -8.23 1.24 -5.32
C VAL A 15 -8.72 1.70 -6.69
N GLU A 16 -8.29 2.86 -7.13
CA GLU A 16 -8.67 3.42 -8.44
C GLU A 16 -7.85 2.82 -9.58
N ARG A 17 -6.86 2.01 -9.28
CA ARG A 17 -5.94 1.37 -10.22
C ARG A 17 -5.18 2.40 -11.06
N ASP A 18 -4.84 3.52 -10.43
CA ASP A 18 -4.05 4.58 -11.04
C ASP A 18 -2.56 4.34 -10.74
N ALA A 19 -1.93 3.53 -11.59
CA ALA A 19 -0.55 3.11 -11.40
C ALA A 19 0.43 4.28 -11.38
N ASN A 20 0.23 5.27 -12.22
CA ASN A 20 1.11 6.42 -12.28
C ASN A 20 0.98 7.30 -11.05
N ALA A 21 -0.24 7.55 -10.57
CA ALA A 21 -0.46 8.33 -9.35
C ALA A 21 0.21 7.67 -8.15
N ALA A 22 0.08 6.34 -8.02
CA ALA A 22 0.72 5.60 -6.94
C ALA A 22 2.25 5.72 -7.03
N ALA A 23 2.81 5.54 -8.23
CA ALA A 23 4.25 5.60 -8.43
C ALA A 23 4.83 6.99 -8.11
N GLU A 24 4.10 8.04 -8.41
CA GLU A 24 4.55 9.42 -8.13
C GLU A 24 4.64 9.72 -6.64
N LEU A 25 3.93 8.99 -5.80
CA LEU A 25 3.99 9.14 -4.34
C LEU A 25 5.21 8.45 -3.72
N CYS A 26 6.00 7.75 -4.51
CA CYS A 26 7.13 6.95 -4.05
C CYS A 26 8.47 7.55 -4.48
N THR A 27 9.52 7.20 -3.74
CA THR A 27 10.89 7.52 -4.15
C THR A 27 11.27 6.69 -5.38
N GLU A 28 12.34 7.08 -6.06
CA GLU A 28 12.85 6.30 -7.19
C GLU A 28 13.35 4.93 -6.75
N GLY A 29 13.84 4.82 -5.53
CA GLY A 29 14.37 3.57 -4.99
C GLY A 29 13.38 2.78 -4.16
N VAL A 30 12.08 3.09 -4.24
CA VAL A 30 11.05 2.42 -3.45
C VAL A 30 11.10 0.90 -3.57
N GLU A 31 10.85 0.22 -2.46
CA GLU A 31 10.75 -1.23 -2.44
C GLU A 31 9.37 -1.63 -1.91
N VAL A 32 8.73 -2.58 -2.58
CA VAL A 32 7.43 -3.10 -2.18
C VAL A 32 7.56 -4.60 -1.96
N LEU A 33 7.38 -5.03 -0.71
CA LEU A 33 7.41 -6.44 -0.37
C LEU A 33 5.99 -6.96 -0.26
N LEU A 34 5.58 -7.75 -1.25
CA LEU A 34 4.26 -8.36 -1.26
C LEU A 34 4.19 -9.54 -0.29
N PRO A 35 2.99 -9.83 0.27
CA PRO A 35 2.85 -10.95 1.18
C PRO A 35 3.28 -12.27 0.51
N GLY A 36 4.14 -13.01 1.20
CA GLY A 36 4.63 -14.29 0.69
C GLY A 36 5.74 -14.20 -0.34
N ALA A 37 6.12 -13.00 -0.77
CA ALA A 37 7.22 -12.83 -1.71
C ALA A 37 8.56 -12.90 -1.00
N GLU A 38 9.56 -13.52 -1.63
CA GLU A 38 10.91 -13.59 -1.08
C GLU A 38 11.70 -12.32 -1.36
N GLU A 39 11.41 -11.64 -2.47
CA GLU A 39 12.11 -10.43 -2.85
C GLU A 39 11.14 -9.30 -3.14
N PRO A 40 11.51 -8.05 -2.84
CA PRO A 40 10.65 -6.92 -3.13
C PRO A 40 10.61 -6.57 -4.61
N LEU A 41 9.49 -5.99 -5.03
CA LEU A 41 9.44 -5.26 -6.29
C LEU A 41 10.17 -3.93 -6.07
N ARG A 42 10.94 -3.49 -7.04
CA ARG A 42 11.81 -2.32 -6.88
C ARG A 42 11.49 -1.21 -7.85
N GLY A 43 11.61 0.01 -7.32
CA GLY A 43 11.44 1.22 -8.10
C GLY A 43 9.98 1.52 -8.42
N ARG A 44 9.77 2.66 -9.05
CA ARG A 44 8.41 3.08 -9.43
C ARG A 44 7.75 2.12 -10.41
N GLU A 45 8.54 1.47 -11.27
CA GLU A 45 7.98 0.45 -12.16
C GLU A 45 7.50 -0.77 -11.39
N GLY A 46 8.16 -1.13 -10.29
CA GLY A 46 7.69 -2.18 -9.39
C GLY A 46 6.32 -1.85 -8.81
N VAL A 47 6.10 -0.58 -8.44
CA VAL A 47 4.80 -0.12 -7.95
C VAL A 47 3.73 -0.26 -9.03
N ARG A 48 4.04 0.17 -10.25
CA ARG A 48 3.10 0.04 -11.38
C ARG A 48 2.77 -1.42 -11.65
N GLN A 49 3.78 -2.28 -11.59
CA GLN A 49 3.60 -3.72 -11.79
C GLN A 49 2.68 -4.31 -10.71
N MET A 50 2.86 -3.91 -9.46
CA MET A 50 1.99 -4.36 -8.36
C MET A 50 0.53 -4.05 -8.65
N ILE A 51 0.24 -2.83 -9.10
CA ILE A 51 -1.13 -2.41 -9.38
C ILE A 51 -1.70 -3.17 -10.58
N ARG A 52 -0.90 -3.38 -11.62
CA ARG A 52 -1.35 -4.14 -12.79
C ARG A 52 -1.68 -5.59 -12.45
N MET A 53 -0.95 -6.18 -11.51
CA MET A 53 -1.17 -7.58 -11.11
C MET A 53 -2.26 -7.75 -10.07
N ALA A 54 -2.58 -6.69 -9.32
CA ALA A 54 -3.54 -6.77 -8.23
C ALA A 54 -4.97 -6.94 -8.75
N PRO A 55 -5.76 -7.83 -8.16
CA PRO A 55 -7.18 -7.91 -8.48
C PRO A 55 -7.90 -6.68 -7.96
N GLN A 56 -9.14 -6.49 -8.37
CA GLN A 56 -9.96 -5.40 -7.87
C GLN A 56 -10.43 -5.69 -6.46
N PHE A 57 -10.19 -4.73 -5.55
CA PHE A 57 -10.58 -4.83 -4.16
C PHE A 57 -11.41 -3.63 -3.74
N LEU A 58 -12.21 -3.83 -2.71
CA LEU A 58 -12.82 -2.75 -1.95
C LEU A 58 -12.01 -2.59 -0.66
N GLN A 59 -11.64 -1.36 -0.34
CA GLN A 59 -10.89 -1.04 0.87
C GLN A 59 -11.73 -0.15 1.78
N SER A 60 -11.73 -0.47 3.06
CA SER A 60 -12.42 0.32 4.06
C SER A 60 -11.44 0.64 5.18
N MET A 61 -11.20 1.92 5.44
CA MET A 61 -10.26 2.35 6.49
C MET A 61 -10.75 1.91 7.86
N ARG A 62 -9.84 1.34 8.66
CA ARG A 62 -10.14 0.87 10.02
C ARG A 62 -9.28 1.53 11.07
N ASP A 63 -8.00 1.74 10.80
CA ASP A 63 -7.08 2.32 11.75
C ASP A 63 -5.93 3.00 11.03
N GLU A 64 -5.38 4.04 11.64
CA GLU A 64 -4.27 4.80 11.09
C GLU A 64 -3.34 5.22 12.21
N GLU A 65 -2.04 5.03 12.01
CA GLU A 65 -1.01 5.47 12.94
C GLU A 65 0.15 6.07 12.17
N GLU A 66 0.75 7.12 12.71
CA GLU A 66 1.95 7.71 12.16
C GLU A 66 2.94 7.95 13.28
N HIS A 67 4.19 7.48 13.10
CA HIS A 67 5.21 7.58 14.11
C HIS A 67 6.62 7.54 13.50
N ASP A 68 7.38 8.62 13.69
CA ASP A 68 8.80 8.70 13.28
C ASP A 68 9.11 8.25 11.86
N GLY A 69 8.38 8.78 10.87
CA GLY A 69 8.63 8.45 9.47
C GLY A 69 8.00 7.14 9.02
N GLU A 70 7.25 6.48 9.89
CA GLU A 70 6.51 5.28 9.55
C GLU A 70 5.03 5.55 9.63
N VAL A 71 4.28 5.05 8.65
CA VAL A 71 2.82 5.14 8.64
C VAL A 71 2.27 3.73 8.56
N ARG A 72 1.32 3.45 9.45
CA ARG A 72 0.64 2.15 9.48
C ARG A 72 -0.85 2.40 9.28
N ILE A 73 -1.42 1.81 8.24
CA ILE A 73 -2.84 1.91 7.96
C ILE A 73 -3.42 0.52 7.86
N THR A 74 -4.48 0.27 8.61
CA THR A 74 -5.21 -1.01 8.53
C THR A 74 -6.50 -0.79 7.79
N THR A 75 -6.74 -1.60 6.76
CA THR A 75 -7.97 -1.57 5.98
C THR A 75 -8.66 -2.93 6.06
N LEU A 76 -9.99 -2.90 5.93
CA LEU A 76 -10.73 -4.11 5.62
C LEU A 76 -10.75 -4.24 4.10
N THR A 77 -10.10 -5.28 3.59
CA THR A 77 -9.99 -5.53 2.16
C THR A 77 -10.99 -6.61 1.78
N ARG A 78 -11.84 -6.32 0.80
CA ARG A 78 -12.85 -7.29 0.37
C ARG A 78 -12.84 -7.46 -1.15
N ALA A 79 -12.93 -8.73 -1.56
CA ALA A 79 -13.27 -9.10 -2.92
C ALA A 79 -14.61 -9.82 -2.79
N PRO A 80 -15.75 -9.17 -3.11
CA PRO A 80 -17.06 -9.72 -2.85
C PRO A 80 -17.26 -11.12 -3.44
N GLY A 81 -17.73 -12.05 -2.61
CA GLY A 81 -17.93 -13.44 -3.00
C GLY A 81 -16.67 -14.27 -3.02
N VAL A 82 -15.50 -13.69 -2.72
CA VAL A 82 -14.22 -14.40 -2.74
C VAL A 82 -13.56 -14.43 -1.37
N PHE A 83 -13.24 -13.26 -0.81
CA PHE A 83 -12.62 -13.20 0.50
C PHE A 83 -12.79 -11.83 1.16
N ALA A 84 -12.50 -11.80 2.47
CA ALA A 84 -12.33 -10.56 3.22
C ALA A 84 -11.17 -10.76 4.19
N ASN A 85 -10.32 -9.74 4.34
CA ASN A 85 -9.26 -9.78 5.34
C ASN A 85 -8.93 -8.37 5.81
N TYR A 86 -8.22 -8.29 6.94
CA TYR A 86 -7.61 -7.04 7.38
C TYR A 86 -6.21 -6.97 6.80
N THR A 87 -5.92 -5.89 6.12
CA THR A 87 -4.60 -5.62 5.56
C THR A 87 -3.99 -4.47 6.33
N THR A 88 -2.81 -4.68 6.91
CA THR A 88 -2.04 -3.61 7.49
C THR A 88 -0.97 -3.22 6.49
N TRP A 89 -1.03 -1.96 6.05
CA TRP A 89 -0.07 -1.38 5.12
C TRP A 89 0.99 -0.68 5.94
N LEU A 90 2.24 -1.09 5.77
CA LEU A 90 3.37 -0.54 6.51
C LEU A 90 4.22 0.29 5.56
N PHE A 91 4.15 1.60 5.71
CA PHE A 91 4.88 2.56 4.88
C PHE A 91 6.07 3.10 5.65
N VAL A 92 7.24 3.09 5.02
CA VAL A 92 8.40 3.82 5.53
C VAL A 92 8.60 5.00 4.60
N MET A 93 8.60 6.20 5.18
CA MET A 93 8.68 7.43 4.43
C MET A 93 10.11 7.95 4.37
N ASP A 94 10.47 8.53 3.23
CA ASP A 94 11.67 9.33 3.10
C ASP A 94 11.21 10.72 2.69
N LYS A 95 11.24 11.64 3.65
CA LYS A 95 10.65 12.97 3.51
C LYS A 95 9.17 12.83 3.19
N ALA A 96 8.70 13.37 2.08
CA ALA A 96 7.28 13.31 1.73
C ALA A 96 6.97 12.21 0.72
N LYS A 97 7.83 11.19 0.60
CA LYS A 97 7.66 10.11 -0.36
C LYS A 97 7.75 8.75 0.33
N ILE A 98 7.07 7.77 -0.24
CA ILE A 98 7.12 6.39 0.24
C ILE A 98 8.40 5.74 -0.26
N ASP A 99 9.22 5.24 0.67
CA ASP A 99 10.48 4.58 0.35
C ASP A 99 10.40 3.07 0.46
N ARG A 100 9.50 2.58 1.29
CA ARG A 100 9.28 1.14 1.45
C ARG A 100 7.83 0.88 1.82
N LEU A 101 7.27 -0.19 1.27
CA LEU A 101 5.93 -0.65 1.59
C LEU A 101 5.96 -2.15 1.82
N SER A 102 5.36 -2.58 2.92
CA SER A 102 5.14 -3.99 3.19
C SER A 102 3.73 -4.17 3.75
N PHE A 103 3.31 -5.42 3.92
CA PHE A 103 1.94 -5.74 4.29
C PHE A 103 1.89 -6.84 5.33
N GLU A 104 0.88 -6.75 6.20
CA GLU A 104 0.52 -7.86 7.07
C GLU A 104 -0.95 -8.17 6.80
N LEU A 105 -1.28 -9.45 6.66
CA LEU A 105 -2.64 -9.88 6.39
C LEU A 105 -3.19 -10.67 7.56
N ARG A 106 -4.47 -10.44 7.88
CA ARG A 106 -5.17 -11.15 8.93
C ARG A 106 -6.60 -11.44 8.46
N GLY A 107 -7.08 -12.65 8.70
CA GLY A 107 -8.44 -13.01 8.34
C GLY A 107 -9.47 -12.14 9.05
N ALA A 108 -10.55 -11.82 8.36
CA ALA A 108 -11.65 -10.99 8.86
C ALA A 108 -12.85 -11.84 9.29
N ASN A 109 -12.60 -12.86 10.11
CA ASN A 109 -13.64 -13.73 10.61
C ASN A 109 -13.99 -13.41 12.06
#